data_59a6059f2fab161b5ca8338373829609
#
_entry.id   59a6059f2fab161b5ca8338373829609
#
_cell.length_a   1.000
_cell.length_b   1.000
_cell.length_c   1.000
_cell.angle_alpha   90.00
_cell.angle_beta   90.00
_cell.angle_gamma   90.00
#
_symmetry.space_group_name_H-M   'P 1'
#
loop_
_entity.id
_entity.type
_entity.pdbx_description
1 polymer ?
#
loop_
_entity_poly.entity_id
_entity_poly.type
_entity_poly.pdbx_seq_one_letter_code
_entity_poly.pdbx_strand_id
1 'polypeptide(L)'
;MTPERLAVLARVADGLPDLDRPVLVAVDGADGAGKTWFADDLGALLEESGRPVVRATVDDFHHPRAYRHELGRTGQTVWTRSFDYRTLRQHLLDPWCHGAGSTYRRRHHDLADDLLVDEPAAQVPEHGVLVVDGVFAQRAELAGCWDLVVWLEVPHGERVRRMADRDGVPLDPAHPDQQRYLDAQALYRAAAHPLAGADVVVDNAEPERPFVVGAPAAPAGWHRTPHGLRRAVTTDAETAARINRLLGE
;
A
#
# COMPACT_ATOMS: atom_id res chain seq x y z
N MET A 1 -3.61 23.92 -2.14
CA MET A 1 -2.40 23.12 -2.48
C MET A 1 -1.24 24.03 -2.82
N THR A 2 -0.07 23.82 -2.21
CA THR A 2 1.15 24.61 -2.48
C THR A 2 1.79 24.26 -3.82
N PRO A 3 2.61 25.13 -4.41
CA PRO A 3 3.34 24.82 -5.65
C PRO A 3 4.26 23.61 -5.51
N GLU A 4 4.93 23.45 -4.36
CA GLU A 4 5.84 22.33 -4.08
C GLU A 4 5.08 21.00 -4.05
N ARG A 5 3.93 20.97 -3.36
CA ARG A 5 3.07 19.77 -3.32
C ARG A 5 2.53 19.44 -4.70
N LEU A 6 2.05 20.43 -5.45
CA LEU A 6 1.58 20.23 -6.82
C LEU A 6 2.69 19.68 -7.74
N ALA A 7 3.92 20.18 -7.61
CA ALA A 7 5.06 19.69 -8.41
C ALA A 7 5.37 18.20 -8.14
N VAL A 8 5.29 17.78 -6.88
CA VAL A 8 5.48 16.35 -6.51
C VAL A 8 4.36 15.49 -7.07
N LEU A 9 3.10 15.91 -6.93
CA LEU A 9 1.96 15.17 -7.47
C LEU A 9 2.00 15.09 -9.00
N ALA A 10 2.35 16.18 -9.68
CA ALA A 10 2.53 16.18 -11.14
C ALA A 10 3.63 15.21 -11.56
N ARG A 11 4.76 15.18 -10.86
CA ARG A 11 5.84 14.21 -11.13
C ARG A 11 5.38 12.76 -10.95
N VAL A 12 4.54 12.47 -9.95
CA VAL A 12 3.95 11.13 -9.77
C VAL A 12 2.99 10.82 -10.92
N ALA A 13 2.14 11.77 -11.30
CA ALA A 13 1.19 11.62 -12.41
C ALA A 13 1.91 11.39 -13.75
N ASP A 14 3.00 12.13 -14.03
CA ASP A 14 3.84 11.95 -15.20
C ASP A 14 4.58 10.60 -15.22
N GLY A 15 4.78 9.99 -14.06
CA GLY A 15 5.38 8.66 -13.90
C GLY A 15 4.41 7.51 -14.14
N LEU A 16 3.12 7.76 -14.33
CA LEU A 16 2.16 6.72 -14.64
C LEU A 16 2.47 6.08 -16.00
N PRO A 17 2.49 4.74 -16.09
CA PRO A 17 2.69 4.09 -17.38
C PRO A 17 1.51 4.36 -18.31
N ASP A 18 1.83 4.58 -19.59
CA ASP A 18 0.83 4.65 -20.66
C ASP A 18 0.49 3.22 -21.09
N LEU A 19 -0.59 2.69 -20.54
CA LEU A 19 -1.04 1.32 -20.78
C LEU A 19 -2.41 1.34 -21.47
N ASP A 20 -2.60 0.38 -22.35
CA ASP A 20 -3.87 0.16 -23.04
C ASP A 20 -4.89 -0.59 -22.15
N ARG A 21 -4.83 -0.31 -20.84
CA ARG A 21 -5.68 -0.85 -19.78
C ARG A 21 -5.73 0.10 -18.59
N PRO A 22 -6.66 -0.14 -17.64
CA PRO A 22 -6.66 0.58 -16.36
C PRO A 22 -5.32 0.43 -15.60
N VAL A 23 -4.94 1.48 -14.87
CA VAL A 23 -3.67 1.58 -14.12
C VAL A 23 -3.95 1.51 -12.62
N LEU A 24 -3.13 0.76 -11.90
CA LEU A 24 -3.22 0.61 -10.44
C LEU A 24 -2.03 1.29 -9.75
N VAL A 25 -2.35 2.26 -8.89
CA VAL A 25 -1.36 3.03 -8.12
C VAL A 25 -1.51 2.74 -6.64
N ALA A 26 -0.40 2.38 -5.99
CA ALA A 26 -0.34 2.28 -4.53
C ALA A 26 0.30 3.53 -3.92
N VAL A 27 -0.34 4.10 -2.89
CA VAL A 27 0.26 5.09 -2.00
C VAL A 27 0.51 4.42 -0.66
N ASP A 28 1.75 4.00 -0.44
CA ASP A 28 2.21 3.24 0.71
C ASP A 28 3.02 4.12 1.68
N GLY A 29 3.17 3.67 2.88
CA GLY A 29 3.91 4.37 3.92
C GLY A 29 3.47 3.93 5.31
N ALA A 30 4.21 4.29 6.32
CA ALA A 30 3.86 3.93 7.69
C ALA A 30 2.62 4.70 8.19
N ASP A 31 2.08 4.26 9.33
CA ASP A 31 0.98 4.97 10.00
C ASP A 31 1.39 6.43 10.29
N GLY A 32 0.48 7.37 10.09
CA GLY A 32 0.76 8.81 10.24
C GLY A 32 1.54 9.45 9.08
N ALA A 33 1.84 8.72 7.99
CA ALA A 33 2.57 9.29 6.84
C ALA A 33 1.75 10.25 5.97
N GLY A 34 0.42 10.33 6.11
CA GLY A 34 -0.44 11.21 5.33
C GLY A 34 -0.87 10.61 3.98
N LYS A 35 -0.89 9.30 3.88
CA LYS A 35 -1.20 8.55 2.65
C LYS A 35 -2.53 8.94 2.02
N THR A 36 -3.59 8.98 2.81
CA THR A 36 -4.95 9.28 2.33
C THR A 36 -5.01 10.66 1.70
N TRP A 37 -4.48 11.69 2.37
CA TRP A 37 -4.47 13.05 1.82
C TRP A 37 -3.63 13.15 0.54
N PHE A 38 -2.48 12.46 0.50
CA PHE A 38 -1.66 12.45 -0.71
C PHE A 38 -2.38 11.76 -1.87
N ALA A 39 -3.04 10.65 -1.59
CA ALA A 39 -3.78 9.88 -2.59
C ALA A 39 -5.03 10.62 -3.08
N ASP A 40 -5.73 11.37 -2.20
CA ASP A 40 -6.87 12.20 -2.57
C ASP A 40 -6.44 13.35 -3.50
N ASP A 41 -5.35 14.06 -3.16
CA ASP A 41 -4.81 15.12 -4.01
C ASP A 41 -4.30 14.57 -5.37
N LEU A 42 -3.65 13.41 -5.37
CA LEU A 42 -3.23 12.75 -6.60
C LEU A 42 -4.44 12.37 -7.47
N GLY A 43 -5.48 11.81 -6.85
CA GLY A 43 -6.72 11.47 -7.52
C GLY A 43 -7.37 12.69 -8.17
N ALA A 44 -7.50 13.79 -7.44
CA ALA A 44 -8.06 15.04 -7.94
C ALA A 44 -7.26 15.60 -9.13
N LEU A 45 -5.91 15.60 -9.05
CA LEU A 45 -5.06 16.05 -10.15
C LEU A 45 -5.24 15.19 -11.41
N LEU A 46 -5.38 13.88 -11.26
CA LEU A 46 -5.59 12.96 -12.39
C LEU A 46 -6.99 13.15 -13.00
N GLU A 47 -8.03 13.40 -12.19
CA GLU A 47 -9.37 13.73 -12.67
C GLU A 47 -9.39 15.05 -13.47
N GLU A 48 -8.68 16.08 -12.98
CA GLU A 48 -8.51 17.35 -13.71
C GLU A 48 -7.83 17.17 -15.08
N SER A 49 -6.97 16.16 -15.21
CA SER A 49 -6.36 15.78 -16.50
C SER A 49 -7.29 14.97 -17.43
N GLY A 50 -8.52 14.72 -17.02
CA GLY A 50 -9.53 14.01 -17.79
C GLY A 50 -9.51 12.48 -17.67
N ARG A 51 -8.76 11.91 -16.73
CA ARG A 51 -8.74 10.45 -16.50
C ARG A 51 -9.85 10.05 -15.51
N PRO A 52 -10.61 8.98 -15.77
CA PRO A 52 -11.48 8.42 -14.74
C PRO A 52 -10.66 7.90 -13.56
N VAL A 53 -10.92 8.40 -12.35
CA VAL A 53 -10.20 7.96 -11.14
C VAL A 53 -11.13 7.27 -10.17
N VAL A 54 -10.64 6.20 -9.56
CA VAL A 54 -11.30 5.55 -8.42
C VAL A 54 -10.35 5.56 -7.24
N ARG A 55 -10.84 6.07 -6.11
CA ARG A 55 -10.13 6.06 -4.84
C ARG A 55 -10.62 4.88 -3.99
N ALA A 56 -9.67 4.16 -3.39
CA ALA A 56 -9.94 3.12 -2.41
C ALA A 56 -8.84 3.11 -1.35
N THR A 57 -9.07 2.46 -0.23
CA THR A 57 -8.08 2.28 0.82
C THR A 57 -8.01 0.83 1.28
N VAL A 58 -6.82 0.37 1.67
CA VAL A 58 -6.64 -0.94 2.29
C VAL A 58 -7.42 -1.03 3.61
N ASP A 59 -7.66 0.09 4.28
CA ASP A 59 -8.37 0.15 5.56
C ASP A 59 -9.83 -0.31 5.45
N ASP A 60 -10.46 -0.18 4.28
CA ASP A 60 -11.81 -0.69 4.01
C ASP A 60 -11.87 -2.23 3.86
N PHE A 61 -10.74 -2.92 4.03
CA PHE A 61 -10.62 -4.37 3.97
C PHE A 61 -10.03 -4.96 5.26
N HIS A 62 -10.28 -4.32 6.40
CA HIS A 62 -9.92 -4.90 7.68
C HIS A 62 -10.72 -6.18 7.96
N HIS A 63 -10.08 -7.13 8.63
CA HIS A 63 -10.81 -8.20 9.30
C HIS A 63 -11.64 -7.63 10.47
N PRO A 64 -12.75 -8.28 10.87
CA PRO A 64 -13.52 -7.91 12.06
C PRO A 64 -12.64 -7.85 13.30
N ARG A 65 -12.98 -6.95 14.23
CA ARG A 65 -12.22 -6.72 15.48
C ARG A 65 -12.01 -8.00 16.29
N ALA A 66 -13.01 -8.85 16.36
CA ALA A 66 -12.91 -10.14 17.04
C ALA A 66 -11.74 -10.98 16.49
N TYR A 67 -11.61 -11.09 15.15
CA TYR A 67 -10.51 -11.80 14.51
C TYR A 67 -9.17 -11.10 14.73
N ARG A 68 -9.10 -9.76 14.57
CA ARG A 68 -7.86 -8.99 14.71
C ARG A 68 -7.26 -9.08 16.11
N HIS A 69 -8.11 -9.20 17.16
CA HIS A 69 -7.70 -9.17 18.55
C HIS A 69 -7.68 -10.56 19.24
N GLU A 70 -8.09 -11.62 18.55
CA GLU A 70 -8.17 -12.99 19.11
C GLU A 70 -6.85 -13.46 19.76
N LEU A 71 -5.71 -13.13 19.14
CA LEU A 71 -4.38 -13.50 19.60
C LEU A 71 -3.64 -12.32 20.29
N GLY A 72 -4.38 -11.34 20.82
CA GLY A 72 -3.85 -10.13 21.44
C GLY A 72 -3.56 -9.00 20.46
N ARG A 73 -3.05 -7.88 20.99
CA ARG A 73 -2.77 -6.65 20.24
C ARG A 73 -1.26 -6.40 20.19
N THR A 74 -0.56 -7.08 19.30
CA THR A 74 0.90 -7.04 19.13
C THR A 74 1.27 -6.61 17.72
N GLY A 75 2.53 -6.26 17.46
CA GLY A 75 3.02 -5.99 16.10
C GLY A 75 2.83 -7.17 15.17
N GLN A 76 3.00 -8.41 15.67
CA GLN A 76 2.75 -9.62 14.90
C GLN A 76 1.28 -9.73 14.48
N THR A 77 0.33 -9.45 15.38
CA THR A 77 -1.11 -9.51 15.03
C THR A 77 -1.51 -8.37 14.10
N VAL A 78 -0.96 -7.17 14.26
CA VAL A 78 -1.14 -6.07 13.30
C VAL A 78 -0.64 -6.49 11.92
N TRP A 79 0.55 -7.09 11.82
CA TRP A 79 1.14 -7.55 10.56
C TRP A 79 0.33 -8.66 9.88
N THR A 80 -0.18 -9.64 10.65
CA THR A 80 -0.75 -10.88 10.07
C THR A 80 -2.26 -10.93 10.05
N ARG A 81 -2.96 -10.09 10.84
CA ARG A 81 -4.40 -10.23 11.07
C ARG A 81 -5.20 -8.94 10.85
N SER A 82 -4.57 -7.81 10.49
CA SER A 82 -5.33 -6.57 10.29
C SER A 82 -6.22 -6.63 9.07
N PHE A 83 -5.70 -7.10 7.93
CA PHE A 83 -6.36 -6.96 6.64
C PHE A 83 -6.69 -8.28 5.98
N ASP A 84 -7.86 -8.34 5.32
CA ASP A 84 -8.28 -9.43 4.44
C ASP A 84 -7.78 -9.16 3.00
N TYR A 85 -6.51 -9.49 2.77
CA TYR A 85 -5.89 -9.33 1.44
C TYR A 85 -6.51 -10.21 0.37
N ARG A 86 -7.13 -11.33 0.76
CA ARG A 86 -7.85 -12.18 -0.19
C ARG A 86 -9.08 -11.44 -0.73
N THR A 87 -9.89 -10.86 0.16
CA THR A 87 -11.07 -10.10 -0.24
C THR A 87 -10.69 -8.81 -0.96
N LEU A 88 -9.64 -8.10 -0.52
CA LEU A 88 -9.09 -6.94 -1.23
C LEU A 88 -8.73 -7.27 -2.68
N ARG A 89 -8.03 -8.39 -2.91
CA ARG A 89 -7.73 -8.83 -4.27
C ARG A 89 -8.98 -9.18 -5.05
N GLN A 90 -9.80 -10.06 -4.53
CA GLN A 90 -10.97 -10.59 -5.24
C GLN A 90 -12.01 -9.51 -5.56
N HIS A 91 -12.22 -8.55 -4.66
CA HIS A 91 -13.25 -7.53 -4.81
C HIS A 91 -12.75 -6.28 -5.53
N LEU A 92 -11.47 -5.93 -5.39
CA LEU A 92 -10.95 -4.68 -5.93
C LEU A 92 -9.82 -4.91 -6.95
N LEU A 93 -8.69 -5.49 -6.55
CA LEU A 93 -7.48 -5.44 -7.39
C LEU A 93 -7.55 -6.37 -8.60
N ASP A 94 -7.97 -7.62 -8.43
CA ASP A 94 -8.05 -8.58 -9.54
C ASP A 94 -9.03 -8.13 -10.64
N PRO A 95 -10.25 -7.59 -10.32
CA PRO A 95 -11.10 -6.96 -11.34
C PRO A 95 -10.41 -5.85 -12.15
N TRP A 96 -9.66 -4.97 -11.49
CA TRP A 96 -8.91 -3.91 -12.17
C TRP A 96 -7.76 -4.46 -13.03
N CYS A 97 -7.09 -5.52 -12.59
CA CYS A 97 -6.10 -6.22 -13.41
C CYS A 97 -6.72 -6.92 -14.62
N HIS A 98 -7.97 -7.39 -14.52
CA HIS A 98 -8.69 -7.99 -15.66
C HIS A 98 -9.12 -6.95 -16.69
N GLY A 99 -9.22 -5.67 -16.33
CA GLY A 99 -9.46 -4.57 -17.24
C GLY A 99 -10.89 -4.04 -17.25
N ALA A 100 -11.14 -3.14 -18.22
CA ALA A 100 -12.40 -2.43 -18.34
C ALA A 100 -13.62 -3.34 -18.45
N GLY A 101 -14.73 -2.92 -17.84
CA GLY A 101 -15.98 -3.69 -17.81
C GLY A 101 -16.05 -4.77 -16.73
N SER A 102 -14.94 -5.15 -16.12
CA SER A 102 -14.96 -6.02 -14.92
C SER A 102 -15.65 -5.32 -13.76
N THR A 103 -16.29 -6.07 -12.87
CA THR A 103 -17.00 -5.50 -11.73
C THR A 103 -16.16 -5.55 -10.47
N TYR A 104 -16.14 -4.45 -9.71
CA TYR A 104 -15.40 -4.32 -8.46
C TYR A 104 -16.24 -3.72 -7.33
N ARG A 105 -15.75 -3.85 -6.09
CA ARG A 105 -16.23 -3.14 -4.89
C ARG A 105 -15.03 -2.51 -4.20
N ARG A 106 -15.17 -1.26 -3.73
CA ARG A 106 -14.10 -0.50 -3.07
C ARG A 106 -14.00 -0.78 -1.58
N ARG A 107 -15.08 -1.28 -0.98
CA ARG A 107 -15.21 -1.46 0.46
C ARG A 107 -15.75 -2.85 0.77
N HIS A 108 -15.31 -3.40 1.89
CA HIS A 108 -15.80 -4.69 2.41
C HIS A 108 -16.14 -4.62 3.89
N HIS A 109 -15.44 -3.74 4.63
CA HIS A 109 -15.59 -3.62 6.08
C HIS A 109 -15.56 -2.15 6.49
N ASP A 110 -16.44 -1.74 7.40
CA ASP A 110 -16.39 -0.46 8.08
C ASP A 110 -15.63 -0.62 9.39
N LEU A 111 -14.48 0.03 9.50
CA LEU A 111 -13.59 -0.11 10.65
C LEU A 111 -14.16 0.55 11.92
N ALA A 112 -14.94 1.63 11.77
CA ALA A 112 -15.50 2.36 12.90
C ALA A 112 -16.63 1.56 13.57
N ASP A 113 -17.57 1.07 12.76
CA ASP A 113 -18.72 0.32 13.23
C ASP A 113 -18.44 -1.18 13.40
N ASP A 114 -17.28 -1.65 12.88
CA ASP A 114 -16.87 -3.08 12.86
C ASP A 114 -17.89 -3.97 12.14
N LEU A 115 -18.43 -3.50 11.02
CA LEU A 115 -19.45 -4.17 10.23
C LEU A 115 -18.99 -4.46 8.81
N LEU A 116 -19.48 -5.55 8.24
CA LEU A 116 -19.33 -5.81 6.81
C LEU A 116 -20.19 -4.83 6.01
N VAL A 117 -19.62 -4.30 4.91
CA VAL A 117 -20.27 -3.39 3.99
C VAL A 117 -20.69 -4.13 2.73
N ASP A 118 -21.98 -4.05 2.39
CA ASP A 118 -22.49 -4.52 1.10
C ASP A 118 -22.57 -3.35 0.12
N GLU A 119 -21.39 -2.96 -0.40
CA GLU A 119 -21.31 -1.91 -1.40
C GLU A 119 -21.77 -2.43 -2.77
N PRO A 120 -22.63 -1.68 -3.52
CA PRO A 120 -22.98 -2.05 -4.89
C PRO A 120 -21.73 -2.17 -5.77
N ALA A 121 -21.69 -3.21 -6.61
CA ALA A 121 -20.59 -3.37 -7.55
C ALA A 121 -20.62 -2.27 -8.62
N ALA A 122 -19.45 -1.73 -8.96
CA ALA A 122 -19.23 -0.80 -10.06
C ALA A 122 -18.42 -1.45 -11.17
N GLN A 123 -18.44 -0.87 -12.36
CA GLN A 123 -17.61 -1.35 -13.47
C GLN A 123 -16.28 -0.59 -13.52
N VAL A 124 -15.22 -1.32 -13.81
CA VAL A 124 -13.89 -0.75 -14.06
C VAL A 124 -13.97 0.12 -15.31
N PRO A 125 -13.63 1.42 -15.24
CA PRO A 125 -13.69 2.32 -16.39
C PRO A 125 -12.55 2.05 -17.39
N GLU A 126 -12.80 2.33 -18.67
CA GLU A 126 -11.75 2.34 -19.67
C GLU A 126 -10.70 3.42 -19.33
N HIS A 127 -9.42 3.08 -19.48
CA HIS A 127 -8.28 3.96 -19.17
C HIS A 127 -8.31 4.59 -17.75
N GLY A 128 -9.07 3.96 -16.83
CA GLY A 128 -9.21 4.42 -15.47
C GLY A 128 -7.92 4.29 -14.66
N VAL A 129 -7.83 5.06 -13.58
CA VAL A 129 -6.76 4.95 -12.60
C VAL A 129 -7.38 4.57 -11.25
N LEU A 130 -6.96 3.43 -10.69
CA LEU A 130 -7.26 3.07 -9.32
C LEU A 130 -6.12 3.56 -8.43
N VAL A 131 -6.40 4.50 -7.51
CA VAL A 131 -5.43 4.97 -6.52
C VAL A 131 -5.82 4.39 -5.17
N VAL A 132 -4.99 3.50 -4.64
CA VAL A 132 -5.21 2.82 -3.36
C VAL A 132 -4.16 3.30 -2.35
N ASP A 133 -4.61 3.83 -1.23
CA ASP A 133 -3.73 4.11 -0.10
C ASP A 133 -3.85 3.04 0.99
N GLY A 134 -2.78 2.83 1.72
CA GLY A 134 -2.80 1.92 2.86
C GLY A 134 -1.41 1.56 3.36
N VAL A 135 -1.37 0.91 4.52
CA VAL A 135 -0.14 0.32 5.04
C VAL A 135 0.09 -1.06 4.41
N PHE A 136 1.35 -1.45 4.28
CA PHE A 136 1.74 -2.79 3.79
C PHE A 136 1.34 -3.09 2.34
N ALA A 137 1.19 -2.08 1.49
CA ALA A 137 0.75 -2.26 0.10
C ALA A 137 1.73 -3.07 -0.77
N GLN A 138 3.01 -3.17 -0.38
CA GLN A 138 4.03 -3.93 -1.12
C GLN A 138 4.29 -5.33 -0.55
N ARG A 139 3.40 -5.86 0.30
CA ARG A 139 3.57 -7.21 0.82
C ARG A 139 3.32 -8.28 -0.26
N ALA A 140 3.82 -9.50 0.00
CA ALA A 140 3.84 -10.57 -0.98
C ALA A 140 2.44 -10.91 -1.55
N GLU A 141 1.38 -10.81 -0.74
CA GLU A 141 -0.01 -11.06 -1.15
C GLU A 141 -0.52 -10.08 -2.20
N LEU A 142 0.05 -8.87 -2.26
CA LEU A 142 -0.29 -7.81 -3.23
C LEU A 142 0.76 -7.63 -4.31
N ALA A 143 1.78 -8.48 -4.31
CA ALA A 143 2.86 -8.40 -5.27
C ALA A 143 2.36 -8.61 -6.70
N GLY A 144 2.73 -7.70 -7.61
CA GLY A 144 2.34 -7.74 -9.01
C GLY A 144 1.01 -7.09 -9.33
N CYS A 145 0.33 -6.49 -8.35
CA CYS A 145 -0.92 -5.75 -8.60
C CYS A 145 -0.68 -4.29 -9.02
N TRP A 146 0.45 -3.69 -8.62
CA TRP A 146 0.69 -2.26 -8.81
C TRP A 146 1.49 -1.97 -10.06
N ASP A 147 1.07 -0.94 -10.81
CA ASP A 147 1.78 -0.37 -11.94
C ASP A 147 2.70 0.77 -11.53
N LEU A 148 2.35 1.46 -10.44
CA LEU A 148 3.16 2.48 -9.80
C LEU A 148 3.01 2.40 -8.28
N VAL A 149 4.13 2.47 -7.57
CA VAL A 149 4.15 2.51 -6.10
C VAL A 149 4.81 3.81 -5.64
N VAL A 150 4.07 4.58 -4.86
CA VAL A 150 4.57 5.77 -4.15
C VAL A 150 4.76 5.41 -2.69
N TRP A 151 5.97 5.61 -2.15
CA TRP A 151 6.24 5.50 -0.73
C TRP A 151 6.34 6.88 -0.10
N LEU A 152 5.55 7.12 0.96
CA LEU A 152 5.66 8.33 1.77
C LEU A 152 6.57 8.07 2.98
N GLU A 153 7.74 8.70 2.99
CA GLU A 153 8.65 8.67 4.13
C GLU A 153 8.38 9.86 5.04
N VAL A 154 8.26 9.60 6.34
CA VAL A 154 8.06 10.62 7.38
C VAL A 154 8.81 10.18 8.62
N PRO A 155 9.58 11.08 9.27
CA PRO A 155 10.28 10.78 10.51
C PRO A 155 9.34 10.25 11.59
N HIS A 156 9.82 9.26 12.36
CA HIS A 156 9.02 8.58 13.37
C HIS A 156 8.30 9.52 14.34
N GLY A 157 9.04 10.51 14.90
CA GLY A 157 8.45 11.46 15.86
C GLY A 157 7.28 12.26 15.28
N GLU A 158 7.38 12.65 14.01
CA GLU A 158 6.31 13.36 13.32
C GLU A 158 5.08 12.47 13.08
N ARG A 159 5.29 11.21 12.72
CA ARG A 159 4.20 10.25 12.57
C ARG A 159 3.45 10.00 13.87
N VAL A 160 4.19 9.84 14.99
CA VAL A 160 3.62 9.68 16.33
C VAL A 160 2.78 10.90 16.70
N ARG A 161 3.30 12.12 16.45
CA ARG A 161 2.56 13.36 16.70
C ARG A 161 1.24 13.40 15.91
N ARG A 162 1.29 13.10 14.61
CA ARG A 162 0.09 13.09 13.74
C ARG A 162 -0.95 12.05 14.17
N MET A 163 -0.50 10.86 14.59
CA MET A 163 -1.41 9.82 15.11
C MET A 163 -2.02 10.25 16.46
N ALA A 164 -1.26 10.92 17.32
CA ALA A 164 -1.80 11.44 18.57
C ALA A 164 -2.86 12.52 18.32
N ASP A 165 -2.61 13.44 17.40
CA ASP A 165 -3.54 14.52 17.06
C ASP A 165 -4.84 13.99 16.41
N ARG A 166 -4.73 12.95 15.58
CA ARG A 166 -5.88 12.37 14.85
C ARG A 166 -6.67 11.36 15.68
N ASP A 167 -5.98 10.44 16.34
CA ASP A 167 -6.57 9.22 16.92
C ASP A 167 -6.53 9.23 18.45
N GLY A 168 -5.92 10.25 19.07
CA GLY A 168 -5.73 10.31 20.50
C GLY A 168 -4.76 9.24 21.05
N VAL A 169 -3.92 8.67 20.19
CA VAL A 169 -2.93 7.66 20.60
C VAL A 169 -1.85 8.35 21.44
N PRO A 170 -1.38 7.75 22.55
CA PRO A 170 -0.37 8.35 23.40
C PRO A 170 0.90 8.77 22.64
N LEU A 171 1.46 9.92 22.96
CA LEU A 171 2.71 10.43 22.38
C LEU A 171 3.96 9.61 22.77
N ASP A 172 3.87 8.82 23.83
CA ASP A 172 4.99 7.98 24.27
C ASP A 172 5.22 6.84 23.29
N PRO A 173 6.36 6.79 22.57
CA PRO A 173 6.67 5.72 21.63
C PRO A 173 6.75 4.33 22.30
N ALA A 174 7.03 4.26 23.60
CA ALA A 174 7.07 3.02 24.37
C ALA A 174 5.68 2.53 24.79
N HIS A 175 4.63 3.35 24.62
CA HIS A 175 3.27 2.93 24.93
C HIS A 175 2.86 1.74 24.06
N PRO A 176 2.24 0.68 24.59
CA PRO A 176 1.88 -0.53 23.85
C PRO A 176 1.08 -0.26 22.56
N ASP A 177 0.21 0.76 22.56
CA ASP A 177 -0.58 1.14 21.39
C ASP A 177 0.27 1.77 20.28
N GLN A 178 1.41 2.41 20.59
CA GLN A 178 2.38 2.87 19.61
C GLN A 178 3.32 1.75 19.19
N GLN A 179 3.85 1.01 20.17
CA GLN A 179 4.87 -0.01 19.94
C GLN A 179 4.39 -1.08 18.94
N ARG A 180 3.13 -1.52 19.03
CA ARG A 180 2.58 -2.52 18.09
C ARG A 180 2.62 -2.08 16.62
N TYR A 181 2.42 -0.78 16.33
CA TYR A 181 2.54 -0.26 14.96
C TYR A 181 4.00 -0.21 14.51
N LEU A 182 4.91 0.18 15.40
CA LEU A 182 6.35 0.17 15.13
C LEU A 182 6.86 -1.23 14.83
N ASP A 183 6.47 -2.21 15.65
CA ASP A 183 6.87 -3.61 15.46
C ASP A 183 6.32 -4.17 14.15
N ALA A 184 5.06 -3.87 13.81
CA ALA A 184 4.47 -4.28 12.53
C ALA A 184 5.19 -3.64 11.33
N GLN A 185 5.56 -2.37 11.42
CA GLN A 185 6.34 -1.69 10.39
C GLN A 185 7.76 -2.26 10.29
N ALA A 186 8.37 -2.69 11.39
CA ALA A 186 9.67 -3.36 11.36
C ALA A 186 9.57 -4.72 10.63
N LEU A 187 8.53 -5.51 10.90
CA LEU A 187 8.25 -6.76 10.18
C LEU A 187 8.04 -6.52 8.68
N TYR A 188 7.25 -5.50 8.33
CA TYR A 188 7.01 -5.13 6.95
C TYR A 188 8.29 -4.73 6.22
N ARG A 189 9.10 -3.84 6.82
CA ARG A 189 10.38 -3.38 6.24
C ARG A 189 11.34 -4.56 6.02
N ALA A 190 11.38 -5.51 6.95
CA ALA A 190 12.20 -6.70 6.83
C ALA A 190 11.70 -7.67 5.74
N ALA A 191 10.38 -7.79 5.57
CA ALA A 191 9.78 -8.75 4.63
C ALA A 191 9.71 -8.23 3.19
N ALA A 192 9.45 -6.93 2.98
CA ALA A 192 9.12 -6.37 1.67
C ALA A 192 10.12 -5.32 1.15
N HIS A 193 10.98 -4.75 2.02
CA HIS A 193 11.90 -3.65 1.67
C HIS A 193 11.21 -2.49 0.91
N PRO A 194 10.11 -1.93 1.44
CA PRO A 194 9.18 -1.09 0.68
C PRO A 194 9.80 0.18 0.09
N LEU A 195 10.79 0.80 0.75
CA LEU A 195 11.49 1.95 0.18
C LEU A 195 12.24 1.60 -1.11
N ALA A 196 12.92 0.44 -1.13
CA ALA A 196 13.64 -0.02 -2.30
C ALA A 196 12.69 -0.55 -3.39
N GLY A 197 11.49 -0.98 -3.01
CA GLY A 197 10.44 -1.46 -3.91
C GLY A 197 9.64 -0.34 -4.58
N ALA A 198 9.56 0.84 -3.96
CA ALA A 198 8.79 1.97 -4.49
C ALA A 198 9.41 2.57 -5.76
N ASP A 199 8.56 3.00 -6.69
CA ASP A 199 8.97 3.70 -7.91
C ASP A 199 9.27 5.18 -7.60
N VAL A 200 8.49 5.77 -6.70
CA VAL A 200 8.68 7.13 -6.22
C VAL A 200 8.71 7.13 -4.69
N VAL A 201 9.76 7.70 -4.11
CA VAL A 201 9.84 7.94 -2.67
C VAL A 201 9.70 9.45 -2.44
N VAL A 202 8.74 9.81 -1.59
CA VAL A 202 8.43 11.20 -1.25
C VAL A 202 8.74 11.42 0.23
N ASP A 203 9.59 12.37 0.54
CA ASP A 203 9.65 12.93 1.90
C ASP A 203 8.39 13.78 2.11
N ASN A 204 7.54 13.35 3.03
CA ASN A 204 6.27 13.98 3.37
C ASN A 204 6.26 14.46 4.84
N ALA A 205 7.45 14.76 5.38
CA ALA A 205 7.58 15.32 6.73
C ALA A 205 6.86 16.67 6.86
N GLU A 206 6.89 17.48 5.80
CA GLU A 206 6.10 18.72 5.68
C GLU A 206 5.09 18.54 4.53
N PRO A 207 3.81 18.21 4.79
CA PRO A 207 2.83 17.91 3.74
C PRO A 207 2.63 19.03 2.72
N GLU A 208 2.84 20.28 3.12
CA GLU A 208 2.77 21.44 2.23
C GLU A 208 4.03 21.65 1.40
N ARG A 209 5.15 21.01 1.75
CA ARG A 209 6.45 21.10 1.08
C ARG A 209 7.10 19.74 0.89
N PRO A 210 6.39 18.75 0.35
CA PRO A 210 6.98 17.44 0.10
C PRO A 210 8.04 17.56 -1.01
N PHE A 211 8.96 16.60 -1.05
CA PHE A 211 9.90 16.49 -2.16
C PHE A 211 10.24 15.03 -2.47
N VAL A 212 10.57 14.77 -3.73
CA VAL A 212 10.97 13.45 -4.16
C VAL A 212 12.40 13.17 -3.75
N VAL A 213 12.62 12.04 -3.08
CA VAL A 213 13.95 11.52 -2.72
C VAL A 213 14.31 10.32 -3.60
N GLY A 214 15.61 10.04 -3.74
CA GLY A 214 16.06 8.86 -4.45
C GLY A 214 15.70 7.57 -3.68
N ALA A 215 15.11 6.60 -4.36
CA ALA A 215 14.93 5.28 -3.77
C ALA A 215 16.29 4.63 -3.49
N PRO A 216 16.47 3.95 -2.33
CA PRO A 216 17.69 3.22 -2.04
C PRO A 216 17.87 2.06 -3.04
N ALA A 217 19.11 1.62 -3.20
CA ALA A 217 19.41 0.45 -4.00
C ALA A 217 18.70 -0.80 -3.45
N ALA A 218 18.32 -1.71 -4.33
CA ALA A 218 17.77 -2.99 -3.92
C ALA A 218 18.76 -3.75 -3.01
N PRO A 219 18.29 -4.37 -1.92
CA PRO A 219 19.16 -5.17 -1.07
C PRO A 219 19.82 -6.35 -1.83
N ALA A 220 20.94 -6.86 -1.31
CA ALA A 220 21.60 -8.02 -1.91
C ALA A 220 20.63 -9.22 -2.03
N GLY A 221 20.60 -9.82 -3.21
CA GLY A 221 19.68 -10.92 -3.53
C GLY A 221 18.25 -10.49 -3.88
N TRP A 222 18.01 -9.19 -4.05
CA TRP A 222 16.74 -8.63 -4.55
C TRP A 222 17.00 -7.89 -5.87
N HIS A 223 16.03 -7.91 -6.76
CA HIS A 223 16.07 -7.19 -8.03
C HIS A 223 14.72 -6.50 -8.28
N ARG A 224 14.77 -5.33 -8.93
CA ARG A 224 13.58 -4.60 -9.34
C ARG A 224 13.02 -5.24 -10.60
N THR A 225 11.71 -5.44 -10.63
CA THR A 225 10.95 -5.88 -11.79
C THR A 225 9.90 -4.83 -12.12
N PRO A 226 9.23 -4.89 -13.28
CA PRO A 226 8.08 -4.03 -13.58
C PRO A 226 6.94 -4.13 -12.55
N HIS A 227 6.94 -5.14 -11.70
CA HIS A 227 5.92 -5.40 -10.69
C HIS A 227 6.47 -5.29 -9.26
N GLY A 228 7.49 -4.45 -9.05
CA GLY A 228 8.10 -4.19 -7.75
C GLY A 228 9.35 -5.03 -7.46
N LEU A 229 9.78 -4.99 -6.22
CA LEU A 229 11.00 -5.66 -5.77
C LEU A 229 10.76 -7.16 -5.55
N ARG A 230 11.60 -8.02 -6.15
CA ARG A 230 11.53 -9.48 -6.01
C ARG A 230 12.82 -10.02 -5.46
N ARG A 231 12.75 -10.99 -4.56
CA ARG A 231 13.91 -11.73 -4.13
C ARG A 231 14.41 -12.59 -5.29
N ALA A 232 15.70 -12.54 -5.58
CA ALA A 232 16.30 -13.46 -6.53
C ALA A 232 16.12 -14.89 -5.98
N VAL A 233 15.39 -15.72 -6.71
CA VAL A 233 15.38 -17.15 -6.44
C VAL A 233 16.68 -17.67 -7.05
N THR A 234 17.68 -17.85 -6.23
CA THR A 234 18.86 -18.63 -6.63
C THR A 234 18.39 -20.08 -6.74
N THR A 235 18.00 -20.48 -7.93
CA THR A 235 17.91 -21.89 -8.29
C THR A 235 19.34 -22.41 -8.45
N ASP A 236 20.06 -22.62 -7.32
CA ASP A 236 21.17 -23.53 -7.37
C ASP A 236 20.62 -24.94 -7.60
N ALA A 237 21.41 -25.77 -8.29
CA ALA A 237 21.02 -27.13 -8.65
C ALA A 237 20.63 -27.98 -7.41
N GLU A 238 21.14 -27.63 -6.24
CA GLU A 238 20.90 -28.31 -4.97
C GLU A 238 19.53 -27.97 -4.38
N THR A 239 19.10 -26.69 -4.47
CA THR A 239 17.76 -26.23 -4.07
C THR A 239 16.69 -26.76 -5.02
N ALA A 240 16.94 -26.79 -6.33
CA ALA A 240 16.04 -27.38 -7.32
C ALA A 240 15.87 -28.90 -7.07
N ALA A 241 16.96 -29.62 -6.82
CA ALA A 241 16.92 -31.06 -6.49
C ALA A 241 16.21 -31.35 -5.15
N ARG A 242 16.25 -30.41 -4.20
CA ARG A 242 15.52 -30.55 -2.93
C ARG A 242 14.01 -30.31 -3.10
N ILE A 243 13.62 -29.33 -3.94
CA ILE A 243 12.21 -29.08 -4.27
C ILE A 243 11.62 -30.27 -5.03
N ASN A 244 12.30 -30.80 -6.05
CA ASN A 244 11.84 -31.97 -6.81
C ASN A 244 11.68 -33.21 -5.92
N ARG A 245 12.59 -33.45 -4.98
CA ARG A 245 12.44 -34.54 -3.99
C ARG A 245 11.23 -34.36 -3.06
N LEU A 246 10.86 -33.10 -2.74
CA LEU A 246 9.66 -32.82 -1.91
C LEU A 246 8.36 -32.93 -2.70
N LEU A 247 8.41 -32.73 -4.02
CA LEU A 247 7.27 -32.84 -4.93
C LEU A 247 7.07 -34.27 -5.49
N GLY A 248 8.00 -35.19 -5.23
CA GLY A 248 7.90 -36.61 -5.64
C GLY A 248 8.20 -36.83 -7.12
N GLU A 249 8.99 -35.96 -7.77
CA GLU A 249 9.53 -36.11 -9.11
C GLU A 249 10.97 -36.63 -9.11
#